data_ca9963193a3acb08fe3f6110c46cd17f
#
_entry.id   ca9963193a3acb08fe3f6110c46cd17f
#
_cell.length_a   1.000
_cell.length_b   1.000
_cell.length_c   1.000
_cell.angle_alpha   90.00
_cell.angle_beta   90.00
_cell.angle_gamma   90.00
#
_symmetry.space_group_name_H-M   'P 1'
#
loop_
_entity.id
_entity.type
_entity.pdbx_description
1 polymer ?
#
loop_
_entity_poly.entity_id
_entity_poly.type
_entity_poly.pdbx_seq_one_letter_code
_entity_poly.pdbx_strand_id
1 'polypeptide(L)'
;MSILDPGFQVLSPRLSPRPVPWVGVALGWAGPVLLVILFWQSVIRTSLFGWSVGLAYIGYDTFLLGFTAVQLWPLRHVMRSTPPPPGDAPRGRLGAIIAAHNEESSLQVTIDTLAGQDQPPEVILLTDDGSTDASAHVLRTVYGLEPPPIGQISAASPVLPALRWLRLPHGGKARALNAAIPLLDTELLLTVDADTLLAPGALRAMRDAFAAEPQLVAATGVLVPICGTRPVQRLFQWFQRYEYVRNFLSRFAWMQQDGLLLISGAFAGFRRQAVVTVGGFDADCMVEDYELIHRMHRHAHETGLDWRVRVIGRAVASTDAPASPVAFMRQRRRWFGGFLQTQHWNRDMVGNPRFGKLGTRMLVVKALDTAQPIYGLLAFGILISLLVRGALPIAGAIVVVMLAKVAIDLTFHLWSIALYRRWTGQGDGLGIGPALIASFFEPFTFQLLRHAGAAWGWIAFLSGGGSWGKQRRTALADAPPRQVAAREIETVRS
;
A
#
# COMPACT_ATOMS: atom_id res chain seq x y z
N MET A 1 6.69 28.12 12.66
CA MET A 1 7.49 27.12 11.97
C MET A 1 7.26 25.79 12.66
N SER A 2 6.75 24.76 11.97
CA SER A 2 6.52 23.44 12.56
C SER A 2 7.87 22.78 12.90
N ILE A 3 7.90 21.89 13.90
CA ILE A 3 9.10 21.07 14.19
C ILE A 3 9.50 20.17 13.01
N LEU A 4 8.61 20.01 12.03
CA LEU A 4 8.83 19.21 10.82
C LEU A 4 9.51 19.99 9.69
N ASP A 5 9.33 21.32 9.65
CA ASP A 5 9.78 22.17 8.53
C ASP A 5 11.28 22.08 8.25
N PRO A 6 12.18 22.12 9.23
CA PRO A 6 13.62 22.08 8.95
C PRO A 6 14.07 20.78 8.29
N GLY A 7 13.57 19.63 8.78
CA GLY A 7 13.89 18.32 8.19
C GLY A 7 13.35 18.17 6.77
N PHE A 8 12.12 18.63 6.55
CA PHE A 8 11.49 18.55 5.24
C PHE A 8 12.22 19.40 4.17
N GLN A 9 12.58 20.64 4.50
CA GLN A 9 13.27 21.54 3.55
C GLN A 9 14.62 20.98 3.09
N VAL A 10 15.36 20.32 3.97
CA VAL A 10 16.70 19.78 3.66
C VAL A 10 16.62 18.42 2.98
N LEU A 11 15.71 17.54 3.42
CA LEU A 11 15.69 16.14 3.01
C LEU A 11 14.70 15.82 1.88
N SER A 12 13.75 16.72 1.60
CA SER A 12 12.81 16.50 0.50
C SER A 12 13.53 16.55 -0.86
N PRO A 13 13.51 15.47 -1.65
CA PRO A 13 14.16 15.45 -2.96
C PRO A 13 13.46 16.38 -3.97
N ARG A 14 12.23 16.77 -3.69
CA ARG A 14 11.47 17.74 -4.48
C ARG A 14 12.00 19.16 -4.29
N LEU A 15 12.29 19.56 -3.05
CA LEU A 15 12.78 20.90 -2.71
C LEU A 15 14.29 21.03 -2.88
N SER A 16 15.02 19.95 -2.67
CA SER A 16 16.49 19.88 -2.75
C SER A 16 16.92 18.76 -3.70
N PRO A 17 16.69 18.92 -5.03
CA PRO A 17 17.01 17.89 -6.01
C PRO A 17 18.52 17.63 -6.06
N ARG A 18 18.90 16.36 -6.16
CA ARG A 18 20.29 15.90 -6.21
C ARG A 18 20.74 15.65 -7.67
N PRO A 19 22.03 15.76 -7.97
CA PRO A 19 22.56 15.36 -9.27
C PRO A 19 22.27 13.90 -9.56
N VAL A 20 21.76 13.61 -10.76
CA VAL A 20 21.40 12.24 -11.18
C VAL A 20 22.61 11.60 -11.85
N PRO A 21 23.09 10.44 -11.35
CA PRO A 21 24.14 9.67 -12.01
C PRO A 21 23.67 9.23 -13.41
N TRP A 22 24.60 9.18 -14.38
CA TRP A 22 24.27 8.75 -15.75
C TRP A 22 23.63 7.35 -15.79
N VAL A 23 24.03 6.45 -14.88
CA VAL A 23 23.41 5.12 -14.71
C VAL A 23 21.94 5.23 -14.37
N GLY A 24 21.56 6.13 -13.46
CA GLY A 24 20.16 6.38 -13.10
C GLY A 24 19.34 6.91 -14.27
N VAL A 25 19.93 7.78 -15.09
CA VAL A 25 19.31 8.27 -16.35
C VAL A 25 19.11 7.12 -17.33
N ALA A 26 20.15 6.33 -17.58
CA ALA A 26 20.11 5.20 -18.50
C ALA A 26 19.07 4.16 -18.09
N LEU A 27 19.00 3.79 -16.79
CA LEU A 27 18.03 2.85 -16.25
C LEU A 27 16.59 3.39 -16.31
N GLY A 28 16.40 4.69 -16.05
CA GLY A 28 15.09 5.33 -16.18
C GLY A 28 14.54 5.31 -17.62
N TRP A 29 15.41 5.41 -18.62
CA TRP A 29 15.04 5.34 -20.03
C TRP A 29 15.03 3.91 -20.59
N ALA A 30 15.66 2.94 -19.94
CA ALA A 30 15.79 1.57 -20.45
C ALA A 30 14.43 0.92 -20.74
N GLY A 31 13.45 1.06 -19.84
CA GLY A 31 12.10 0.54 -20.02
C GLY A 31 11.37 1.15 -21.23
N PRO A 32 11.24 2.49 -21.32
CA PRO A 32 10.62 3.16 -22.46
C PRO A 32 11.32 2.86 -23.79
N VAL A 33 12.65 2.89 -23.85
CA VAL A 33 13.41 2.58 -25.07
C VAL A 33 13.20 1.13 -25.52
N LEU A 34 13.29 0.19 -24.57
CA LEU A 34 13.02 -1.22 -24.86
C LEU A 34 11.60 -1.41 -25.39
N LEU A 35 10.61 -0.74 -24.80
CA LEU A 35 9.23 -0.78 -25.27
C LEU A 35 9.10 -0.36 -26.72
N VAL A 36 9.72 0.77 -27.10
CA VAL A 36 9.70 1.27 -28.49
C VAL A 36 10.34 0.25 -29.45
N ILE A 37 11.50 -0.30 -29.07
CA ILE A 37 12.19 -1.32 -29.89
C ILE A 37 11.30 -2.57 -30.08
N LEU A 38 10.74 -3.09 -29.00
CA LEU A 38 9.91 -4.29 -29.05
C LEU A 38 8.58 -4.06 -29.80
N PHE A 39 8.00 -2.87 -29.63
CA PHE A 39 6.81 -2.48 -30.38
C PHE A 39 7.10 -2.39 -31.89
N TRP A 40 8.24 -1.77 -32.27
CA TRP A 40 8.67 -1.72 -33.67
C TRP A 40 8.88 -3.12 -34.27
N GLN A 41 9.48 -4.05 -33.50
CA GLN A 41 9.58 -5.45 -33.90
C GLN A 41 8.24 -6.09 -34.18
N SER A 42 7.20 -5.75 -33.40
CA SER A 42 5.86 -6.31 -33.59
C SER A 42 5.19 -5.89 -34.90
N VAL A 43 5.62 -4.76 -35.47
CA VAL A 43 5.14 -4.27 -36.79
C VAL A 43 5.83 -4.99 -37.93
N ILE A 44 7.12 -5.35 -37.78
CA ILE A 44 7.95 -5.90 -38.85
C ILE A 44 7.90 -7.44 -38.91
N ARG A 45 7.77 -8.12 -37.75
CA ARG A 45 7.85 -9.58 -37.65
C ARG A 45 6.49 -10.23 -37.69
N THR A 46 6.37 -11.30 -38.49
CA THR A 46 5.15 -12.12 -38.65
C THR A 46 5.21 -13.46 -37.92
N SER A 47 6.09 -13.60 -36.93
CA SER A 47 6.26 -14.79 -36.08
C SER A 47 5.89 -14.51 -34.64
N LEU A 48 6.02 -15.51 -33.75
CA LEU A 48 5.85 -15.33 -32.30
C LEU A 48 6.73 -14.17 -31.75
N PHE A 49 7.89 -13.91 -32.35
CA PHE A 49 8.74 -12.77 -32.03
C PHE A 49 8.10 -11.41 -32.36
N GLY A 50 7.09 -11.34 -33.23
CA GLY A 50 6.23 -10.18 -33.39
C GLY A 50 5.42 -9.82 -32.14
N TRP A 51 5.32 -10.76 -31.17
CA TRP A 51 4.72 -10.50 -29.85
C TRP A 51 5.79 -10.35 -28.75
N SER A 52 6.99 -9.87 -29.09
CA SER A 52 8.11 -9.73 -28.16
C SER A 52 7.81 -8.82 -26.93
N VAL A 53 6.91 -7.84 -27.07
CA VAL A 53 6.38 -7.06 -25.94
C VAL A 53 5.75 -7.95 -24.89
N GLY A 54 4.91 -8.92 -25.31
CA GLY A 54 4.27 -9.88 -24.43
C GLY A 54 5.25 -10.87 -23.81
N LEU A 55 6.25 -11.33 -24.59
CA LEU A 55 7.30 -12.21 -24.07
C LEU A 55 8.15 -11.49 -23.02
N ALA A 56 8.51 -10.22 -23.24
CA ALA A 56 9.23 -9.41 -22.26
C ALA A 56 8.39 -9.19 -20.99
N TYR A 57 7.10 -8.89 -21.15
CA TYR A 57 6.17 -8.75 -20.03
C TYR A 57 6.09 -10.04 -19.20
N ILE A 58 5.84 -11.19 -19.82
CA ILE A 58 5.75 -12.49 -19.15
C ILE A 58 7.07 -12.87 -18.51
N GLY A 59 8.20 -12.68 -19.21
CA GLY A 59 9.53 -12.99 -18.71
C GLY A 59 9.86 -12.18 -17.46
N TYR A 60 9.60 -10.88 -17.49
CA TYR A 60 9.81 -9.99 -16.34
C TYR A 60 8.92 -10.39 -15.14
N ASP A 61 7.63 -10.60 -15.36
CA ASP A 61 6.71 -10.99 -14.30
C ASP A 61 7.07 -12.35 -13.69
N THR A 62 7.46 -13.33 -14.52
CA THR A 62 7.93 -14.65 -14.06
C THR A 62 9.23 -14.55 -13.25
N PHE A 63 10.14 -13.66 -13.65
CA PHE A 63 11.35 -13.38 -12.87
C PHE A 63 11.03 -12.82 -11.49
N LEU A 64 10.12 -11.85 -11.40
CA LEU A 64 9.68 -11.30 -10.10
C LEU A 64 8.97 -12.34 -9.24
N LEU A 65 8.19 -13.22 -9.86
CA LEU A 65 7.54 -14.32 -9.18
C LEU A 65 8.58 -15.29 -8.57
N GLY A 66 9.60 -15.67 -9.36
CA GLY A 66 10.72 -16.51 -8.90
C GLY A 66 11.50 -15.86 -7.78
N PHE A 67 11.83 -14.56 -7.90
CA PHE A 67 12.45 -13.79 -6.83
C PHE A 67 11.61 -13.85 -5.55
N THR A 68 10.32 -13.57 -5.66
CA THR A 68 9.39 -13.60 -4.52
C THR A 68 9.36 -15.00 -3.90
N ALA A 69 9.27 -16.07 -4.71
CA ALA A 69 9.26 -17.44 -4.22
C ALA A 69 10.48 -17.77 -3.37
N VAL A 70 11.69 -17.37 -3.83
CA VAL A 70 12.94 -17.57 -3.07
C VAL A 70 12.88 -16.82 -1.73
N GLN A 71 12.42 -15.56 -1.72
CA GLN A 71 12.37 -14.76 -0.50
C GLN A 71 11.27 -15.21 0.48
N LEU A 72 10.23 -15.89 0.00
CA LEU A 72 9.18 -16.45 0.85
C LEU A 72 9.57 -17.78 1.52
N TRP A 73 10.69 -18.39 1.10
CA TRP A 73 11.10 -19.70 1.61
C TRP A 73 11.19 -19.80 3.14
N PRO A 74 11.64 -18.77 3.89
CA PRO A 74 11.65 -18.80 5.35
C PRO A 74 10.28 -18.96 5.99
N LEU A 75 9.20 -18.48 5.35
CA LEU A 75 7.84 -18.56 5.87
C LEU A 75 7.32 -20.01 6.00
N ARG A 76 7.92 -20.98 5.33
CA ARG A 76 7.54 -22.39 5.45
C ARG A 76 7.78 -22.94 6.87
N HIS A 77 8.74 -22.37 7.60
CA HIS A 77 9.11 -22.75 8.96
C HIS A 77 8.40 -21.91 10.03
N VAL A 78 7.70 -20.85 9.64
CA VAL A 78 6.86 -20.10 10.57
C VAL A 78 5.74 -21.04 11.01
N MET A 79 5.89 -21.58 12.21
CA MET A 79 4.85 -22.39 12.83
C MET A 79 3.61 -21.50 13.06
N ARG A 80 2.41 -22.08 13.06
CA ARG A 80 1.19 -21.44 13.56
C ARG A 80 1.30 -21.23 15.07
N SER A 81 2.46 -20.84 15.56
CA SER A 81 2.72 -20.71 16.98
C SER A 81 1.89 -19.56 17.55
N THR A 82 1.34 -19.81 18.72
CA THR A 82 0.95 -18.81 19.72
C THR A 82 1.90 -17.60 19.62
N PRO A 83 1.37 -16.38 19.75
CA PRO A 83 2.25 -15.21 19.87
C PRO A 83 3.38 -15.52 20.85
N PRO A 84 4.63 -15.17 20.58
CA PRO A 84 5.66 -15.33 21.58
C PRO A 84 5.16 -14.70 22.88
N PRO A 85 5.47 -15.31 24.05
CA PRO A 85 5.13 -14.70 25.32
C PRO A 85 5.62 -13.24 25.29
N PRO A 86 4.87 -12.31 25.88
CA PRO A 86 5.27 -10.91 25.91
C PRO A 86 6.69 -10.85 26.45
N GLY A 87 7.64 -10.40 25.61
CA GLY A 87 8.98 -10.12 26.07
C GLY A 87 8.93 -9.04 27.16
N ASP A 88 9.81 -9.12 28.16
CA ASP A 88 9.95 -8.12 29.23
C ASP A 88 10.48 -6.76 28.72
N ALA A 89 10.75 -6.62 27.42
CA ALA A 89 11.20 -5.37 26.84
C ALA A 89 10.14 -4.28 26.99
N PRO A 90 10.52 -3.09 27.51
CA PRO A 90 9.59 -1.97 27.66
C PRO A 90 9.01 -1.61 26.30
N ARG A 91 7.69 -1.70 26.20
CA ARG A 91 6.95 -1.30 25.00
C ARG A 91 6.76 0.21 25.07
N GLY A 92 7.30 0.90 24.05
CA GLY A 92 7.15 2.35 23.97
C GLY A 92 5.68 2.80 23.95
N ARG A 93 5.39 3.97 24.52
CA ARG A 93 4.06 4.61 24.44
C ARG A 93 3.67 4.84 22.98
N LEU A 94 2.42 4.53 22.62
CA LEU A 94 1.88 4.61 21.27
C LEU A 94 0.81 5.69 21.18
N GLY A 95 1.00 6.65 20.28
CA GLY A 95 -0.02 7.60 19.87
C GLY A 95 -0.59 7.21 18.50
N ALA A 96 -1.90 7.15 18.37
CA ALA A 96 -2.57 6.90 17.11
C ALA A 96 -3.15 8.19 16.54
N ILE A 97 -2.93 8.45 15.25
CA ILE A 97 -3.57 9.52 14.48
C ILE A 97 -4.57 8.90 13.52
N ILE A 98 -5.82 9.33 13.62
CA ILE A 98 -6.88 9.03 12.67
C ILE A 98 -7.13 10.30 11.84
N ALA A 99 -6.71 10.31 10.58
CA ALA A 99 -7.03 11.41 9.66
C ALA A 99 -8.40 11.15 9.03
N ALA A 100 -9.35 12.08 9.23
CA ALA A 100 -10.73 11.94 8.79
C ALA A 100 -11.18 13.16 7.99
N HIS A 101 -11.93 12.94 6.90
CA HIS A 101 -12.65 13.96 6.14
C HIS A 101 -13.94 13.40 5.58
N ASN A 102 -15.09 13.79 6.15
CA ASN A 102 -16.42 13.29 5.78
C ASN A 102 -16.54 11.75 5.91
N GLU A 103 -16.28 11.24 7.12
CA GLU A 103 -16.25 9.81 7.44
C GLU A 103 -17.30 9.40 8.49
N GLU A 104 -18.45 10.09 8.52
CA GLU A 104 -19.51 9.86 9.50
C GLU A 104 -19.92 8.39 9.65
N SER A 105 -19.87 7.62 8.55
CA SER A 105 -20.31 6.22 8.52
C SER A 105 -19.31 5.21 9.09
N SER A 106 -18.02 5.54 9.09
CA SER A 106 -16.93 4.62 9.48
C SER A 106 -16.24 5.03 10.78
N LEU A 107 -16.30 6.31 11.12
CA LEU A 107 -15.52 6.93 12.18
C LEU A 107 -15.70 6.24 13.55
N GLN A 108 -16.95 5.97 13.96
CA GLN A 108 -17.22 5.32 15.23
C GLN A 108 -16.59 3.92 15.29
N VAL A 109 -16.82 3.10 14.27
CA VAL A 109 -16.32 1.72 14.25
C VAL A 109 -14.79 1.70 14.24
N THR A 110 -14.15 2.61 13.51
CA THR A 110 -12.69 2.73 13.49
C THR A 110 -12.13 3.10 14.87
N ILE A 111 -12.72 4.09 15.56
CA ILE A 111 -12.30 4.46 16.91
C ILE A 111 -12.51 3.29 17.88
N ASP A 112 -13.67 2.63 17.81
CA ASP A 112 -14.03 1.51 18.70
C ASP A 112 -13.09 0.31 18.52
N THR A 113 -12.72 -0.05 17.27
CA THR A 113 -11.78 -1.15 17.03
C THR A 113 -10.36 -0.81 17.50
N LEU A 114 -9.97 0.45 17.49
CA LEU A 114 -8.68 0.92 17.97
C LEU A 114 -8.62 0.94 19.50
N ALA A 115 -9.69 1.45 20.14
CA ALA A 115 -9.83 1.48 21.59
C ALA A 115 -10.03 0.09 22.21
N GLY A 116 -10.68 -0.82 21.47
CA GLY A 116 -10.95 -2.20 21.88
C GLY A 116 -9.78 -3.17 21.71
N GLN A 117 -8.60 -2.70 21.31
CA GLN A 117 -7.41 -3.55 21.26
C GLN A 117 -7.00 -4.01 22.66
N ASP A 118 -6.40 -5.18 22.76
CA ASP A 118 -5.86 -5.72 24.02
C ASP A 118 -4.71 -4.85 24.59
N GLN A 119 -4.08 -4.04 23.76
CA GLN A 119 -3.09 -3.02 24.13
C GLN A 119 -3.42 -1.72 23.37
N PRO A 120 -4.45 -0.97 23.78
CA PRO A 120 -4.88 0.22 23.08
C PRO A 120 -3.81 1.31 23.08
N PRO A 121 -3.89 2.31 22.19
CA PRO A 121 -3.02 3.47 22.22
C PRO A 121 -3.25 4.27 23.51
N GLU A 122 -2.19 4.87 24.05
CA GLU A 122 -2.27 5.80 25.17
C GLU A 122 -2.91 7.13 24.77
N VAL A 123 -2.81 7.51 23.49
CA VAL A 123 -3.44 8.70 22.90
C VAL A 123 -4.02 8.35 21.55
N ILE A 124 -5.27 8.70 21.32
CA ILE A 124 -5.93 8.65 20.01
C ILE A 124 -6.25 10.09 19.61
N LEU A 125 -5.59 10.59 18.59
CA LEU A 125 -5.81 11.92 18.06
C LEU A 125 -6.59 11.83 16.75
N LEU A 126 -7.91 12.08 16.83
CA LEU A 126 -8.72 12.25 15.64
C LEU A 126 -8.40 13.62 15.03
N THR A 127 -7.89 13.61 13.81
CA THR A 127 -7.54 14.81 13.07
C THR A 127 -8.57 15.02 11.96
N ASP A 128 -9.53 15.89 12.23
CA ASP A 128 -10.61 16.26 11.34
C ASP A 128 -10.13 17.31 10.32
N ASP A 129 -9.98 16.91 9.09
CA ASP A 129 -9.54 17.73 7.95
C ASP A 129 -10.72 18.52 7.34
N GLY A 130 -11.46 19.27 8.17
CA GLY A 130 -12.55 20.14 7.74
C GLY A 130 -13.78 19.36 7.25
N SER A 131 -14.24 18.36 8.00
CA SER A 131 -15.46 17.63 7.70
C SER A 131 -16.69 18.52 7.72
N THR A 132 -17.62 18.26 6.80
CA THR A 132 -18.89 18.98 6.63
C THR A 132 -20.13 18.08 6.75
N ASP A 133 -19.91 16.79 6.97
CA ASP A 133 -20.95 15.77 7.22
C ASP A 133 -21.32 15.67 8.71
N ALA A 134 -21.98 14.59 9.11
CA ALA A 134 -22.34 14.35 10.52
C ALA A 134 -21.22 13.83 11.41
N SER A 135 -19.95 13.83 10.97
CA SER A 135 -18.80 13.39 11.81
C SER A 135 -18.75 14.13 13.15
N ALA A 136 -18.98 15.45 13.16
CA ALA A 136 -19.03 16.25 14.39
C ALA A 136 -20.18 15.81 15.32
N HIS A 137 -21.32 15.40 14.78
CA HIS A 137 -22.45 14.88 15.54
C HIS A 137 -22.08 13.54 16.21
N VAL A 138 -21.43 12.63 15.48
CA VAL A 138 -20.94 11.35 16.03
C VAL A 138 -19.98 11.59 17.21
N LEU A 139 -19.02 12.50 17.06
CA LEU A 139 -18.04 12.80 18.12
C LEU A 139 -18.70 13.35 19.36
N ARG A 140 -19.71 14.20 19.20
CA ARG A 140 -20.44 14.79 20.33
C ARG A 140 -21.33 13.74 21.02
N THR A 141 -22.12 12.99 20.27
CA THR A 141 -23.15 12.10 20.85
C THR A 141 -22.56 10.82 21.42
N VAL A 142 -21.52 10.26 20.79
CA VAL A 142 -20.94 8.97 21.20
C VAL A 142 -19.82 9.18 22.22
N TYR A 143 -18.95 10.19 22.00
CA TYR A 143 -17.72 10.37 22.80
C TYR A 143 -17.76 11.59 23.69
N GLY A 144 -18.83 12.40 23.67
CA GLY A 144 -18.98 13.60 24.50
C GLY A 144 -17.96 14.69 24.16
N LEU A 145 -17.46 14.71 22.92
CA LEU A 145 -16.47 15.69 22.47
C LEU A 145 -17.16 16.92 21.85
N GLU A 146 -17.00 18.08 22.46
CA GLU A 146 -17.42 19.34 21.84
C GLU A 146 -16.43 19.77 20.75
N PRO A 147 -16.90 20.32 19.61
CA PRO A 147 -16.04 20.74 18.52
C PRO A 147 -15.13 21.89 18.96
N PRO A 148 -13.81 21.70 18.95
CA PRO A 148 -12.88 22.79 19.28
C PRO A 148 -12.89 23.85 18.17
N PRO A 149 -12.41 25.08 18.45
CA PRO A 149 -12.10 26.05 17.40
C PRO A 149 -11.18 25.45 16.34
N ILE A 150 -11.27 25.94 15.09
CA ILE A 150 -10.38 25.50 14.02
C ILE A 150 -8.91 25.75 14.39
N GLY A 151 -8.07 24.76 14.17
CA GLY A 151 -6.64 24.77 14.55
C GLY A 151 -6.37 24.36 16.00
N GLN A 152 -7.38 24.01 16.77
CA GLN A 152 -7.23 23.63 18.17
C GLN A 152 -7.62 22.18 18.45
N ILE A 153 -7.14 21.66 19.58
CA ILE A 153 -7.43 20.32 20.08
C ILE A 153 -8.47 20.41 21.22
N SER A 154 -9.42 19.46 21.26
CA SER A 154 -10.39 19.35 22.34
C SER A 154 -9.75 18.91 23.67
N ALA A 155 -10.47 19.06 24.77
CA ALA A 155 -10.22 18.25 25.96
C ALA A 155 -10.32 16.75 25.64
N ALA A 156 -9.86 15.90 26.56
CA ALA A 156 -10.04 14.46 26.46
C ALA A 156 -11.53 14.10 26.50
N SER A 157 -11.93 13.07 25.75
CA SER A 157 -13.30 12.57 25.80
C SER A 157 -13.65 12.03 27.19
N PRO A 158 -14.82 12.38 27.75
CA PRO A 158 -15.27 11.82 29.03
C PRO A 158 -15.64 10.33 28.93
N VAL A 159 -15.94 9.83 27.73
CA VAL A 159 -16.30 8.42 27.45
C VAL A 159 -15.06 7.59 27.15
N LEU A 160 -14.11 8.15 26.40
CA LEU A 160 -12.85 7.50 26.01
C LEU A 160 -11.69 8.45 26.29
N PRO A 161 -11.09 8.47 27.50
CA PRO A 161 -10.08 9.47 27.90
C PRO A 161 -8.84 9.56 27.03
N ALA A 162 -8.52 8.49 26.29
CA ALA A 162 -7.43 8.49 25.31
C ALA A 162 -7.74 9.33 24.06
N LEU A 163 -9.03 9.55 23.73
CA LEU A 163 -9.47 10.21 22.51
C LEU A 163 -9.51 11.74 22.67
N ARG A 164 -8.92 12.43 21.69
CA ARG A 164 -9.00 13.88 21.52
C ARG A 164 -9.29 14.21 20.06
N TRP A 165 -9.89 15.37 19.83
CA TRP A 165 -10.28 15.86 18.52
C TRP A 165 -9.47 17.11 18.15
N LEU A 166 -8.65 17.01 17.11
CA LEU A 166 -7.99 18.15 16.46
C LEU A 166 -8.83 18.56 15.25
N ARG A 167 -9.34 19.78 15.24
CA ARG A 167 -10.15 20.31 14.15
C ARG A 167 -9.32 21.22 13.26
N LEU A 168 -9.22 20.92 11.96
CA LEU A 168 -8.41 21.67 10.99
C LEU A 168 -9.28 22.24 9.85
N PRO A 169 -8.82 23.29 9.15
CA PRO A 169 -9.38 23.61 7.84
C PRO A 169 -8.99 22.52 6.83
N HIS A 170 -9.85 22.28 5.82
CA HIS A 170 -9.55 21.27 4.81
C HIS A 170 -8.22 21.56 4.08
N GLY A 171 -7.31 20.61 4.10
CA GLY A 171 -5.97 20.75 3.52
C GLY A 171 -5.37 19.45 3.01
N GLY A 172 -6.06 18.32 3.20
CA GLY A 172 -5.65 16.98 2.80
C GLY A 172 -4.93 16.20 3.89
N LYS A 173 -4.94 14.87 3.74
CA LYS A 173 -4.48 13.89 4.72
C LYS A 173 -3.06 14.18 5.25
N ALA A 174 -2.10 14.43 4.36
CA ALA A 174 -0.71 14.66 4.77
C ALA A 174 -0.56 15.89 5.68
N ARG A 175 -1.30 16.98 5.39
CA ARG A 175 -1.31 18.16 6.24
C ARG A 175 -1.97 17.90 7.59
N ALA A 176 -3.05 17.13 7.60
CA ALA A 176 -3.71 16.71 8.83
C ALA A 176 -2.77 15.86 9.71
N LEU A 177 -2.08 14.87 9.14
CA LEU A 177 -1.07 14.07 9.85
C LEU A 177 0.06 14.94 10.39
N ASN A 178 0.61 15.84 9.58
CA ASN A 178 1.69 16.74 10.00
C ASN A 178 1.30 17.70 11.12
N ALA A 179 0.04 18.14 11.16
CA ALA A 179 -0.47 18.97 12.25
C ALA A 179 -0.59 18.19 13.57
N ALA A 180 -0.88 16.89 13.49
CA ALA A 180 -1.06 16.02 14.65
C ALA A 180 0.26 15.52 15.27
N ILE A 181 1.29 15.24 14.46
CA ILE A 181 2.56 14.64 14.92
C ILE A 181 3.22 15.44 16.07
N PRO A 182 3.31 16.77 16.02
CA PRO A 182 3.89 17.56 17.11
C PRO A 182 3.11 17.50 18.43
N LEU A 183 1.80 17.22 18.36
CA LEU A 183 0.91 17.18 19.52
C LEU A 183 0.96 15.84 20.29
N LEU A 184 1.62 14.83 19.73
CA LEU A 184 1.81 13.55 20.38
C LEU A 184 3.11 13.57 21.22
N ASP A 185 2.98 13.15 22.48
CA ASP A 185 4.10 12.88 23.38
C ASP A 185 4.28 11.37 23.58
N THR A 186 4.56 10.68 22.49
CA THR A 186 4.71 9.23 22.45
C THR A 186 5.93 8.82 21.65
N GLU A 187 6.55 7.70 21.99
CA GLU A 187 7.70 7.14 21.27
C GLU A 187 7.30 6.59 19.90
N LEU A 188 6.18 5.88 19.89
CA LEU A 188 5.61 5.29 18.69
C LEU A 188 4.43 6.11 18.19
N LEU A 189 4.36 6.24 16.89
CA LEU A 189 3.28 6.88 16.15
C LEU A 189 2.59 5.84 15.29
N LEU A 190 1.27 5.78 15.33
CA LEU A 190 0.44 4.99 14.42
C LEU A 190 -0.39 5.92 13.55
N THR A 191 -0.45 5.67 12.25
CA THR A 191 -1.43 6.28 11.35
C THR A 191 -2.47 5.25 10.97
N VAL A 192 -3.75 5.62 11.08
CA VAL A 192 -4.90 4.80 10.75
C VAL A 192 -5.85 5.62 9.89
N ASP A 193 -6.29 5.08 8.75
CA ASP A 193 -7.36 5.72 7.97
C ASP A 193 -8.70 5.57 8.69
N ALA A 194 -9.58 6.56 8.57
CA ALA A 194 -10.87 6.58 9.23
C ALA A 194 -11.87 5.50 8.75
N ASP A 195 -11.49 4.71 7.77
CA ASP A 195 -12.21 3.55 7.22
C ASP A 195 -11.47 2.23 7.43
N THR A 196 -10.54 2.19 8.39
CA THR A 196 -9.69 1.01 8.64
C THR A 196 -10.00 0.41 10.01
N LEU A 197 -10.34 -0.87 10.01
CA LEU A 197 -10.74 -1.65 11.18
C LEU A 197 -9.62 -2.59 11.58
N LEU A 198 -9.08 -2.41 12.78
CA LEU A 198 -7.99 -3.24 13.29
C LEU A 198 -8.53 -4.57 13.81
N ALA A 199 -7.92 -5.68 13.39
CA ALA A 199 -8.20 -6.99 13.96
C ALA A 199 -7.68 -7.09 15.42
N PRO A 200 -8.28 -7.94 16.26
CA PRO A 200 -7.80 -8.18 17.63
C PRO A 200 -6.32 -8.56 17.64
N GLY A 201 -5.52 -7.95 18.52
CA GLY A 201 -4.08 -8.19 18.65
C GLY A 201 -3.21 -7.51 17.59
N ALA A 202 -3.77 -6.73 16.68
CA ALA A 202 -3.01 -6.03 15.64
C ALA A 202 -2.01 -5.02 16.25
N LEU A 203 -2.42 -4.27 17.25
CA LEU A 203 -1.53 -3.32 17.93
C LEU A 203 -0.47 -4.01 18.79
N ARG A 204 -0.81 -5.12 19.42
CA ARG A 204 0.19 -5.94 20.13
C ARG A 204 1.28 -6.39 19.18
N ALA A 205 0.92 -6.95 18.01
CA ALA A 205 1.87 -7.39 17.02
C ALA A 205 2.77 -6.24 16.51
N MET A 206 2.21 -5.05 16.35
CA MET A 206 2.96 -3.84 15.96
C MET A 206 3.94 -3.42 17.06
N ARG A 207 3.49 -3.30 18.32
CA ARG A 207 4.35 -2.95 19.46
C ARG A 207 5.48 -3.96 19.67
N ASP A 208 5.16 -5.26 19.61
CA ASP A 208 6.14 -6.34 19.76
C ASP A 208 7.25 -6.26 18.69
N ALA A 209 6.88 -5.92 17.44
CA ALA A 209 7.87 -5.74 16.37
C ALA A 209 8.83 -4.57 16.66
N PHE A 210 8.32 -3.42 17.11
CA PHE A 210 9.16 -2.28 17.48
C PHE A 210 10.03 -2.53 18.73
N ALA A 211 9.54 -3.31 19.69
CA ALA A 211 10.30 -3.71 20.85
C ALA A 211 11.41 -4.72 20.50
N ALA A 212 11.13 -5.65 19.60
CA ALA A 212 12.09 -6.69 19.18
C ALA A 212 13.20 -6.17 18.28
N GLU A 213 12.96 -5.10 17.49
CA GLU A 213 13.92 -4.56 16.52
C GLU A 213 14.12 -3.05 16.77
N PRO A 214 15.15 -2.65 17.56
CA PRO A 214 15.42 -1.23 17.87
C PRO A 214 15.66 -0.37 16.62
N GLN A 215 16.18 -0.95 15.54
CA GLN A 215 16.44 -0.31 14.25
C GLN A 215 15.16 -0.11 13.41
N LEU A 216 14.04 -0.72 13.80
CA LEU A 216 12.76 -0.58 13.11
C LEU A 216 12.23 0.84 13.29
N VAL A 217 12.14 1.59 12.20
CA VAL A 217 11.66 2.98 12.21
C VAL A 217 10.27 3.14 11.60
N ALA A 218 9.89 2.24 10.69
CA ALA A 218 8.58 2.22 10.08
C ALA A 218 8.09 0.78 9.84
N ALA A 219 6.82 0.54 10.06
CA ALA A 219 6.20 -0.76 9.80
C ALA A 219 4.77 -0.57 9.25
N THR A 220 4.32 -1.52 8.43
CA THR A 220 2.93 -1.61 8.01
C THR A 220 2.31 -2.91 8.46
N GLY A 221 1.03 -2.87 8.83
CA GLY A 221 0.22 -4.08 8.96
C GLY A 221 -0.20 -4.64 7.60
N VAL A 222 -0.82 -5.79 7.63
CA VAL A 222 -1.45 -6.44 6.47
C VAL A 222 -2.89 -5.96 6.36
N LEU A 223 -3.28 -5.52 5.16
CA LEU A 223 -4.64 -5.06 4.90
C LEU A 223 -5.48 -6.13 4.18
N VAL A 224 -6.73 -6.21 4.57
CA VAL A 224 -7.77 -7.02 3.91
C VAL A 224 -8.81 -6.07 3.30
N PRO A 225 -9.08 -6.15 1.99
CA PRO A 225 -10.04 -5.26 1.35
C PRO A 225 -11.48 -5.64 1.66
N ILE A 226 -12.31 -4.65 1.96
CA ILE A 226 -13.76 -4.75 2.09
C ILE A 226 -14.39 -3.88 0.99
N CYS A 227 -15.40 -4.40 0.26
CA CYS A 227 -16.04 -3.68 -0.84
C CYS A 227 -17.57 -3.56 -0.72
N GLY A 228 -18.18 -4.21 0.28
CA GLY A 228 -19.64 -4.22 0.48
C GLY A 228 -20.32 -5.53 0.04
N THR A 229 -21.65 -5.53 0.06
CA THR A 229 -22.46 -6.77 0.01
C THR A 229 -23.11 -7.06 -1.35
N ARG A 230 -23.19 -6.07 -2.27
CA ARG A 230 -23.80 -6.23 -3.60
C ARG A 230 -22.96 -7.17 -4.49
N PRO A 231 -23.55 -7.90 -5.47
CA PRO A 231 -22.81 -8.87 -6.28
C PRO A 231 -21.54 -8.32 -6.94
N VAL A 232 -21.61 -7.13 -7.55
CA VAL A 232 -20.46 -6.48 -8.19
C VAL A 232 -19.38 -6.12 -7.16
N GLN A 233 -19.78 -5.63 -5.98
CA GLN A 233 -18.86 -5.29 -4.89
C GLN A 233 -18.16 -6.54 -4.37
N ARG A 234 -18.89 -7.68 -4.20
CA ARG A 234 -18.31 -8.97 -3.81
C ARG A 234 -17.32 -9.48 -4.85
N LEU A 235 -17.61 -9.31 -6.14
CA LEU A 235 -16.69 -9.68 -7.22
C LEU A 235 -15.39 -8.87 -7.14
N PHE A 236 -15.49 -7.53 -6.93
CA PHE A 236 -14.34 -6.67 -6.75
C PHE A 236 -13.53 -7.04 -5.48
N GLN A 237 -14.21 -7.29 -4.37
CA GLN A 237 -13.58 -7.74 -3.13
C GLN A 237 -12.84 -9.07 -3.34
N TRP A 238 -13.44 -10.00 -4.03
CA TRP A 238 -12.86 -11.30 -4.31
C TRP A 238 -11.53 -11.18 -5.07
N PHE A 239 -11.48 -10.46 -6.21
CA PHE A 239 -10.24 -10.24 -6.95
C PHE A 239 -9.21 -9.45 -6.13
N GLN A 240 -9.62 -8.39 -5.43
CA GLN A 240 -8.72 -7.57 -4.63
C GLN A 240 -8.13 -8.34 -3.45
N ARG A 241 -8.85 -9.29 -2.84
CA ARG A 241 -8.29 -10.17 -1.79
C ARG A 241 -7.06 -10.91 -2.28
N TYR A 242 -7.11 -11.52 -3.47
CA TYR A 242 -5.97 -12.23 -4.04
C TYR A 242 -4.85 -11.29 -4.49
N GLU A 243 -5.19 -10.13 -5.02
CA GLU A 243 -4.22 -9.10 -5.34
C GLU A 243 -3.46 -8.65 -4.07
N TYR A 244 -4.17 -8.42 -2.96
CA TYR A 244 -3.55 -7.99 -1.70
C TYR A 244 -2.64 -9.07 -1.10
N VAL A 245 -3.04 -10.35 -1.16
CA VAL A 245 -2.16 -11.47 -0.76
C VAL A 245 -0.83 -11.39 -1.50
N ARG A 246 -0.85 -11.26 -2.83
CA ARG A 246 0.38 -11.15 -3.64
C ARG A 246 1.18 -9.89 -3.29
N ASN A 247 0.50 -8.77 -3.13
CA ASN A 247 1.15 -7.51 -2.79
C ASN A 247 1.86 -7.56 -1.44
N PHE A 248 1.25 -8.14 -0.41
CA PHE A 248 1.88 -8.27 0.91
C PHE A 248 3.00 -9.31 0.94
N LEU A 249 2.88 -10.39 0.20
CA LEU A 249 3.98 -11.35 0.03
C LEU A 249 5.16 -10.75 -0.74
N SER A 250 4.91 -9.95 -1.77
CA SER A 250 5.95 -9.17 -2.45
C SER A 250 6.62 -8.16 -1.51
N ARG A 251 5.85 -7.46 -0.65
CA ARG A 251 6.42 -6.58 0.40
C ARG A 251 7.30 -7.36 1.36
N PHE A 252 6.88 -8.55 1.79
CA PHE A 252 7.70 -9.43 2.61
C PHE A 252 9.01 -9.80 1.89
N ALA A 253 8.94 -10.14 0.60
CA ALA A 253 10.13 -10.49 -0.19
C ALA A 253 11.13 -9.32 -0.25
N TRP A 254 10.67 -8.11 -0.48
CA TRP A 254 11.53 -6.92 -0.48
C TRP A 254 12.04 -6.55 0.92
N MET A 255 11.25 -6.78 1.96
CA MET A 255 11.67 -6.62 3.34
C MET A 255 12.89 -7.50 3.67
N GLN A 256 12.96 -8.74 3.15
CA GLN A 256 14.13 -9.64 3.33
C GLN A 256 15.41 -9.09 2.69
N GLN A 257 15.30 -8.11 1.81
CA GLN A 257 16.43 -7.44 1.17
C GLN A 257 16.70 -6.03 1.75
N ASP A 258 16.06 -5.68 2.87
CA ASP A 258 16.04 -4.33 3.47
C ASP A 258 15.68 -3.21 2.46
N GLY A 259 14.90 -3.59 1.43
CA GLY A 259 14.47 -2.71 0.35
C GLY A 259 12.96 -2.44 0.33
N LEU A 260 12.23 -2.64 1.44
CA LEU A 260 10.79 -2.34 1.48
C LEU A 260 10.55 -0.84 1.38
N LEU A 261 9.94 -0.41 0.27
CA LEU A 261 9.58 0.99 0.01
C LEU A 261 8.09 1.28 0.26
N LEU A 262 7.23 0.27 0.07
CA LEU A 262 5.79 0.46 0.09
C LEU A 262 5.21 -0.02 1.41
N ILE A 263 4.88 0.90 2.28
CA ILE A 263 3.99 0.68 3.42
C ILE A 263 2.59 1.20 3.08
N SER A 264 1.60 0.87 3.88
CA SER A 264 0.24 1.37 3.67
C SER A 264 -0.11 2.41 4.73
N GLY A 265 -0.35 3.63 4.32
CA GLY A 265 -0.77 4.71 5.20
C GLY A 265 -2.11 4.49 5.90
N ALA A 266 -2.87 3.46 5.49
CA ALA A 266 -4.10 3.06 6.17
C ALA A 266 -3.86 2.35 7.51
N PHE A 267 -2.70 1.69 7.67
CA PHE A 267 -2.28 1.08 8.93
C PHE A 267 -0.74 1.01 8.98
N ALA A 268 -0.11 2.05 9.47
CA ALA A 268 1.34 2.14 9.57
C ALA A 268 1.80 2.65 10.94
N GLY A 269 2.84 2.00 11.47
CA GLY A 269 3.52 2.39 12.71
C GLY A 269 4.89 2.97 12.42
N PHE A 270 5.33 3.92 13.25
CA PHE A 270 6.60 4.61 13.09
C PHE A 270 7.25 4.88 14.46
N ARG A 271 8.59 4.96 14.51
CA ARG A 271 9.22 5.75 15.57
C ARG A 271 8.97 7.22 15.27
N ARG A 272 8.26 7.89 16.18
CA ARG A 272 7.86 9.31 16.00
C ARG A 272 9.06 10.19 15.68
N GLN A 273 10.19 9.98 16.38
CA GLN A 273 11.40 10.78 16.16
C GLN A 273 11.95 10.64 14.73
N ALA A 274 11.86 9.44 14.12
CA ALA A 274 12.30 9.24 12.74
C ALA A 274 11.44 10.04 11.74
N VAL A 275 10.11 10.08 11.96
CA VAL A 275 9.20 10.91 11.15
C VAL A 275 9.53 12.40 11.30
N VAL A 276 9.77 12.86 12.52
CA VAL A 276 10.16 14.26 12.79
C VAL A 276 11.49 14.59 12.12
N THR A 277 12.50 13.72 12.25
CA THR A 277 13.82 13.91 11.65
C THR A 277 13.76 14.11 10.13
N VAL A 278 12.93 13.34 9.43
CA VAL A 278 12.80 13.49 7.98
C VAL A 278 11.75 14.54 7.56
N GLY A 279 11.09 15.19 8.50
CA GLY A 279 10.20 16.33 8.25
C GLY A 279 8.75 15.98 7.91
N GLY A 280 8.25 14.83 8.37
CA GLY A 280 6.84 14.44 8.19
C GLY A 280 6.46 14.04 6.76
N PHE A 281 5.18 14.15 6.43
CA PHE A 281 4.61 13.73 5.14
C PHE A 281 4.65 14.86 4.11
N ASP A 282 4.97 14.58 2.84
CA ASP A 282 4.87 15.58 1.76
C ASP A 282 3.41 15.79 1.34
N ALA A 283 2.88 16.97 1.61
CA ALA A 283 1.50 17.33 1.31
C ALA A 283 1.21 17.50 -0.20
N ASP A 284 2.25 17.63 -1.02
CA ASP A 284 2.12 17.76 -2.47
C ASP A 284 2.36 16.43 -3.20
N CYS A 285 2.59 15.34 -2.45
CA CYS A 285 2.71 13.99 -2.99
C CYS A 285 1.35 13.28 -3.03
N MET A 286 1.05 12.60 -4.14
CA MET A 286 -0.18 11.80 -4.28
C MET A 286 -0.17 10.52 -3.43
N VAL A 287 1.02 10.07 -2.99
CA VAL A 287 1.25 8.87 -2.16
C VAL A 287 2.29 9.20 -1.09
N GLU A 288 1.85 9.97 -0.12
CA GLU A 288 2.65 10.57 0.95
C GLU A 288 3.39 9.54 1.81
N ASP A 289 2.79 8.36 1.98
CA ASP A 289 3.35 7.22 2.72
C ASP A 289 4.53 6.58 1.98
N TYR A 290 4.42 6.42 0.67
CA TYR A 290 5.48 5.88 -0.17
C TYR A 290 6.66 6.85 -0.28
N GLU A 291 6.40 8.15 -0.40
CA GLU A 291 7.43 9.21 -0.43
C GLU A 291 8.21 9.28 0.89
N LEU A 292 7.49 9.25 2.03
CA LEU A 292 8.10 9.28 3.36
C LEU A 292 9.13 8.15 3.54
N ILE A 293 8.81 6.93 3.10
CA ILE A 293 9.72 5.78 3.20
C ILE A 293 10.97 5.96 2.32
N HIS A 294 10.83 6.52 1.12
CA HIS A 294 12.01 6.85 0.29
C HIS A 294 12.93 7.83 1.00
N ARG A 295 12.37 8.87 1.62
CA ARG A 295 13.12 9.89 2.36
C ARG A 295 13.77 9.31 3.62
N MET A 296 13.09 8.41 4.34
CA MET A 296 13.68 7.67 5.47
C MET A 296 14.87 6.81 5.04
N HIS A 297 14.74 6.04 3.97
CA HIS A 297 15.85 5.24 3.44
C HIS A 297 17.00 6.13 2.95
N ARG A 298 16.71 7.23 2.26
CA ARG A 298 17.72 8.19 1.83
C ARG A 298 18.50 8.73 3.02
N HIS A 299 17.80 9.24 4.02
CA HIS A 299 18.43 9.78 5.24
C HIS A 299 19.29 8.72 5.93
N ALA A 300 18.79 7.52 6.11
CA ALA A 300 19.53 6.43 6.74
C ALA A 300 20.85 6.11 6.02
N HIS A 301 20.81 6.01 4.68
CA HIS A 301 22.02 5.74 3.89
C HIS A 301 23.00 6.91 3.89
N GLU A 302 22.52 8.17 3.82
CA GLU A 302 23.37 9.36 3.83
C GLU A 302 24.06 9.60 5.20
N THR A 303 23.41 9.15 6.28
CA THR A 303 23.93 9.33 7.66
C THR A 303 24.53 8.06 8.27
N GLY A 304 24.51 6.92 7.57
CA GLY A 304 25.03 5.64 8.07
C GLY A 304 24.19 4.99 9.17
N LEU A 305 22.89 5.35 9.27
CA LEU A 305 21.98 4.75 10.24
C LEU A 305 21.43 3.42 9.73
N ASP A 306 21.31 2.42 10.60
CA ASP A 306 20.67 1.12 10.28
C ASP A 306 19.15 1.22 10.52
N TRP A 307 18.48 2.08 9.74
CA TRP A 307 17.03 2.19 9.79
C TRP A 307 16.37 1.10 8.95
N ARG A 308 15.41 0.43 9.54
CA ARG A 308 14.71 -0.70 8.91
C ARG A 308 13.23 -0.44 8.77
N VAL A 309 12.66 -0.96 7.68
CA VAL A 309 11.23 -0.90 7.37
C VAL A 309 10.69 -2.33 7.25
N ARG A 310 9.54 -2.63 7.90
CA ARG A 310 9.00 -3.99 7.96
C ARG A 310 7.51 -4.05 7.58
N VAL A 311 7.08 -5.22 7.15
CA VAL A 311 5.67 -5.59 7.10
C VAL A 311 5.40 -6.65 8.17
N ILE A 312 4.41 -6.37 9.02
CA ILE A 312 4.10 -7.20 10.20
C ILE A 312 2.89 -8.07 9.88
N GLY A 313 3.12 -9.35 9.60
CA GLY A 313 2.07 -10.25 9.13
C GLY A 313 0.89 -10.41 10.09
N ARG A 314 1.15 -10.42 11.41
CA ARG A 314 0.11 -10.56 12.44
C ARG A 314 -0.61 -9.25 12.78
N ALA A 315 -0.11 -8.11 12.36
CA ALA A 315 -0.79 -6.83 12.48
C ALA A 315 -1.77 -6.68 11.32
N VAL A 316 -2.98 -7.19 11.47
CA VAL A 316 -3.98 -7.22 10.40
C VAL A 316 -5.04 -6.15 10.61
N ALA A 317 -5.47 -5.53 9.52
CA ALA A 317 -6.61 -4.62 9.51
C ALA A 317 -7.42 -4.79 8.22
N SER A 318 -8.71 -4.46 8.29
CA SER A 318 -9.61 -4.40 7.14
C SER A 318 -9.81 -2.95 6.73
N THR A 319 -9.86 -2.65 5.45
CA THR A 319 -10.02 -1.27 4.93
C THR A 319 -11.01 -1.22 3.76
N ASP A 320 -11.72 -0.10 3.62
CA ASP A 320 -12.62 0.10 2.47
C ASP A 320 -11.82 0.13 1.17
N ALA A 321 -12.26 -0.66 0.19
CA ALA A 321 -11.60 -0.81 -1.10
C ALA A 321 -12.58 -0.51 -2.24
N PRO A 322 -12.08 -0.06 -3.42
CA PRO A 322 -12.93 0.28 -4.54
C PRO A 322 -13.85 -0.86 -4.95
N ALA A 323 -15.14 -0.57 -5.00
CA ALA A 323 -16.21 -1.53 -5.27
C ALA A 323 -16.78 -1.46 -6.70
N SER A 324 -16.14 -0.68 -7.58
CA SER A 324 -16.56 -0.52 -8.98
C SER A 324 -15.36 -0.30 -9.92
N PRO A 325 -15.49 -0.60 -11.24
CA PRO A 325 -14.41 -0.42 -12.20
C PRO A 325 -13.83 1.00 -12.21
N VAL A 326 -14.70 2.01 -12.18
CA VAL A 326 -14.27 3.43 -12.24
C VAL A 326 -13.54 3.84 -10.96
N ALA A 327 -14.06 3.48 -9.79
CA ALA A 327 -13.42 3.77 -8.52
C ALA A 327 -12.05 3.06 -8.41
N PHE A 328 -11.98 1.81 -8.87
CA PHE A 328 -10.75 1.02 -8.92
C PHE A 328 -9.70 1.67 -9.84
N MET A 329 -10.06 2.05 -11.07
CA MET A 329 -9.14 2.72 -11.98
C MET A 329 -8.67 4.08 -11.45
N ARG A 330 -9.54 4.86 -10.79
CA ARG A 330 -9.16 6.13 -10.14
C ARG A 330 -8.14 5.91 -9.02
N GLN A 331 -8.30 4.88 -8.20
CA GLN A 331 -7.34 4.52 -7.16
C GLN A 331 -5.99 4.14 -7.79
N ARG A 332 -5.98 3.31 -8.85
CA ARG A 332 -4.76 2.91 -9.55
C ARG A 332 -4.08 4.08 -10.25
N ARG A 333 -4.86 4.99 -10.87
CA ARG A 333 -4.35 6.26 -11.41
C ARG A 333 -3.57 7.04 -10.35
N ARG A 334 -4.15 7.21 -9.16
CA ARG A 334 -3.50 7.93 -8.05
C ARG A 334 -2.22 7.23 -7.61
N TRP A 335 -2.27 5.92 -7.39
CA TRP A 335 -1.10 5.18 -6.95
C TRP A 335 0.04 5.21 -7.97
N PHE A 336 -0.23 4.90 -9.22
CA PHE A 336 0.80 4.89 -10.26
C PHE A 336 1.33 6.29 -10.58
N GLY A 337 0.47 7.30 -10.62
CA GLY A 337 0.90 8.69 -10.76
C GLY A 337 1.82 9.12 -9.61
N GLY A 338 1.48 8.77 -8.37
CA GLY A 338 2.29 9.07 -7.19
C GLY A 338 3.60 8.26 -7.13
N PHE A 339 3.60 7.00 -7.58
CA PHE A 339 4.82 6.20 -7.69
C PHE A 339 5.79 6.82 -8.70
N LEU A 340 5.30 7.25 -9.85
CA LEU A 340 6.10 7.95 -10.86
C LEU A 340 6.64 9.27 -10.33
N GLN A 341 5.81 10.04 -9.64
CA GLN A 341 6.20 11.30 -9.01
C GLN A 341 7.35 11.08 -8.02
N THR A 342 7.19 10.14 -7.09
CA THR A 342 8.20 9.82 -6.08
C THR A 342 9.48 9.27 -6.71
N GLN A 343 9.38 8.39 -7.70
CA GLN A 343 10.54 7.85 -8.41
C GLN A 343 11.27 8.94 -9.21
N HIS A 344 10.53 9.86 -9.83
CA HIS A 344 11.13 10.99 -10.52
C HIS A 344 11.93 11.88 -9.57
N TRP A 345 11.41 12.15 -8.37
CA TRP A 345 12.12 12.94 -7.36
C TRP A 345 13.36 12.24 -6.82
N ASN A 346 13.31 10.90 -6.68
CA ASN A 346 14.40 10.07 -6.16
C ASN A 346 15.22 9.35 -7.22
N ARG A 347 15.20 9.83 -8.49
CA ARG A 347 15.91 9.18 -9.61
C ARG A 347 17.44 9.13 -9.47
N ASP A 348 18.03 9.99 -8.63
CA ASP A 348 19.43 9.97 -8.26
C ASP A 348 19.86 8.74 -7.44
N MET A 349 18.89 8.07 -6.80
CA MET A 349 19.12 6.83 -6.05
C MET A 349 19.12 5.60 -6.96
N VAL A 350 18.50 5.65 -8.15
CA VAL A 350 18.34 4.50 -9.05
C VAL A 350 19.70 4.08 -9.62
N GLY A 351 20.07 2.80 -9.43
CA GLY A 351 21.36 2.26 -9.86
C GLY A 351 22.57 2.79 -9.08
N ASN A 352 22.36 3.57 -8.02
CA ASN A 352 23.43 4.20 -7.27
C ASN A 352 23.90 3.31 -6.11
N PRO A 353 25.18 2.83 -6.11
CA PRO A 353 25.72 1.93 -5.10
C PRO A 353 25.77 2.56 -3.69
N ARG A 354 25.77 3.88 -3.57
CA ARG A 354 25.73 4.57 -2.27
C ARG A 354 24.51 4.19 -1.44
N PHE A 355 23.42 3.77 -2.09
CA PHE A 355 22.19 3.30 -1.45
C PHE A 355 22.11 1.77 -1.37
N GLY A 356 23.25 1.07 -1.40
CA GLY A 356 23.34 -0.37 -1.23
C GLY A 356 22.40 -1.18 -2.13
N LYS A 357 21.76 -2.20 -1.58
CA LYS A 357 20.78 -3.04 -2.30
C LYS A 357 19.53 -2.26 -2.71
N LEU A 358 19.15 -1.25 -1.94
CA LEU A 358 18.03 -0.38 -2.30
C LEU A 358 18.25 0.28 -3.66
N GLY A 359 19.38 0.98 -3.84
CA GLY A 359 19.71 1.67 -5.09
C GLY A 359 19.97 0.71 -6.24
N THR A 360 20.78 -0.34 -6.02
CA THR A 360 21.26 -1.22 -7.10
C THR A 360 20.26 -2.32 -7.51
N ARG A 361 19.26 -2.64 -6.69
CA ARG A 361 18.28 -3.70 -6.96
C ARG A 361 16.85 -3.19 -6.93
N MET A 362 16.39 -2.73 -5.76
CA MET A 362 14.97 -2.42 -5.55
C MET A 362 14.49 -1.27 -6.44
N LEU A 363 15.22 -0.15 -6.47
CA LEU A 363 14.81 1.01 -7.26
C LEU A 363 14.93 0.75 -8.77
N VAL A 364 15.88 -0.08 -9.20
CA VAL A 364 15.98 -0.53 -10.60
C VAL A 364 14.74 -1.35 -10.99
N VAL A 365 14.36 -2.31 -10.16
CA VAL A 365 13.13 -3.10 -10.37
C VAL A 365 11.91 -2.18 -10.38
N LYS A 366 11.82 -1.22 -9.45
CA LYS A 366 10.69 -0.28 -9.40
C LYS A 366 10.59 0.63 -10.62
N ALA A 367 11.70 1.02 -11.21
CA ALA A 367 11.71 1.78 -12.47
C ALA A 367 11.09 0.96 -13.62
N LEU A 368 11.31 -0.36 -13.64
CA LEU A 368 10.70 -1.27 -14.62
C LEU A 368 9.23 -1.59 -14.29
N ASP A 369 8.92 -1.82 -13.01
CA ASP A 369 7.57 -2.12 -12.52
C ASP A 369 6.53 -1.09 -12.95
N THR A 370 6.89 0.19 -12.91
CA THR A 370 5.96 1.26 -13.30
C THR A 370 5.65 1.28 -14.79
N ALA A 371 6.56 0.78 -15.64
CA ALA A 371 6.33 0.62 -17.08
C ALA A 371 5.56 -0.67 -17.44
N GLN A 372 5.63 -1.70 -16.58
CA GLN A 372 5.04 -3.02 -16.82
C GLN A 372 3.55 -2.99 -17.28
N PRO A 373 2.66 -2.15 -16.70
CA PRO A 373 1.27 -2.08 -17.14
C PRO A 373 1.10 -1.67 -18.62
N ILE A 374 1.98 -0.82 -19.12
CA ILE A 374 1.95 -0.36 -20.53
C ILE A 374 2.34 -1.54 -21.45
N TYR A 375 3.38 -2.30 -21.08
CA TYR A 375 3.76 -3.52 -21.78
C TYR A 375 2.59 -4.52 -21.85
N GLY A 376 1.89 -4.74 -20.73
CA GLY A 376 0.75 -5.64 -20.65
C GLY A 376 -0.41 -5.22 -21.55
N LEU A 377 -0.77 -3.93 -21.57
CA LEU A 377 -1.83 -3.40 -22.45
C LEU A 377 -1.46 -3.53 -23.93
N LEU A 378 -0.21 -3.20 -24.29
CA LEU A 378 0.26 -3.33 -25.68
C LEU A 378 0.32 -4.79 -26.12
N ALA A 379 0.80 -5.69 -25.27
CA ALA A 379 0.83 -7.14 -25.56
C ALA A 379 -0.57 -7.66 -25.84
N PHE A 380 -1.56 -7.27 -25.04
CA PHE A 380 -2.96 -7.63 -25.23
C PHE A 380 -3.55 -7.03 -26.52
N GLY A 381 -3.27 -5.74 -26.78
CA GLY A 381 -3.71 -5.07 -28.02
C GLY A 381 -3.13 -5.71 -29.28
N ILE A 382 -1.85 -6.11 -29.26
CA ILE A 382 -1.20 -6.84 -30.36
C ILE A 382 -1.87 -8.20 -30.57
N LEU A 383 -2.17 -8.95 -29.51
CA LEU A 383 -2.87 -10.23 -29.60
C LEU A 383 -4.24 -10.06 -30.26
N ILE A 384 -5.04 -9.09 -29.84
CA ILE A 384 -6.34 -8.78 -30.46
C ILE A 384 -6.17 -8.42 -31.94
N SER A 385 -5.17 -7.61 -32.29
CA SER A 385 -4.87 -7.24 -33.68
C SER A 385 -4.54 -8.48 -34.54
N LEU A 386 -3.78 -9.44 -34.01
CA LEU A 386 -3.45 -10.69 -34.71
C LEU A 386 -4.69 -11.56 -34.94
N LEU A 387 -5.58 -11.64 -33.95
CA LEU A 387 -6.85 -12.37 -34.06
C LEU A 387 -7.75 -11.73 -35.11
N VAL A 388 -7.91 -10.41 -35.11
CA VAL A 388 -8.74 -9.69 -36.11
C VAL A 388 -8.18 -9.84 -37.53
N ARG A 389 -6.86 -9.89 -37.70
CA ARG A 389 -6.19 -10.10 -38.99
C ARG A 389 -6.19 -11.57 -39.47
N GLY A 390 -6.75 -12.49 -38.69
CA GLY A 390 -6.80 -13.91 -39.03
C GLY A 390 -5.46 -14.64 -38.90
N ALA A 391 -4.48 -14.08 -38.18
CA ALA A 391 -3.18 -14.71 -37.95
C ALA A 391 -3.26 -15.80 -36.86
N LEU A 392 -4.18 -16.76 -37.04
CA LEU A 392 -4.54 -17.79 -36.07
C LEU A 392 -3.36 -18.65 -35.58
N PRO A 393 -2.41 -19.11 -36.44
CA PRO A 393 -1.27 -19.90 -35.93
C PRO A 393 -0.41 -19.15 -34.94
N ILE A 394 -0.16 -17.84 -35.18
CA ILE A 394 0.63 -16.98 -34.28
C ILE A 394 -0.17 -16.70 -33.00
N ALA A 395 -1.43 -16.35 -33.13
CA ALA A 395 -2.34 -16.14 -32.00
C ALA A 395 -2.44 -17.39 -31.11
N GLY A 396 -2.55 -18.59 -31.74
CA GLY A 396 -2.56 -19.87 -31.04
C GLY A 396 -1.27 -20.12 -30.24
N ALA A 397 -0.09 -19.84 -30.81
CA ALA A 397 1.18 -19.96 -30.11
C ALA A 397 1.27 -19.00 -28.91
N ILE A 398 0.77 -17.75 -29.06
CA ILE A 398 0.68 -16.79 -27.97
C ILE A 398 -0.22 -17.28 -26.83
N VAL A 399 -1.39 -17.83 -27.18
CA VAL A 399 -2.33 -18.40 -26.20
C VAL A 399 -1.68 -19.55 -25.41
N VAL A 400 -0.92 -20.42 -26.06
CA VAL A 400 -0.18 -21.49 -25.37
C VAL A 400 0.82 -20.92 -24.36
N VAL A 401 1.57 -19.88 -24.73
CA VAL A 401 2.50 -19.20 -23.81
C VAL A 401 1.75 -18.56 -22.63
N MET A 402 0.60 -17.92 -22.89
CA MET A 402 -0.23 -17.33 -21.84
C MET A 402 -0.80 -18.40 -20.90
N LEU A 403 -1.25 -19.54 -21.41
CA LEU A 403 -1.74 -20.65 -20.58
C LEU A 403 -0.62 -21.25 -19.72
N ALA A 404 0.58 -21.41 -20.28
CA ALA A 404 1.75 -21.84 -19.52
C ALA A 404 2.07 -20.85 -18.38
N LYS A 405 2.00 -19.54 -18.65
CA LYS A 405 2.15 -18.50 -17.61
C LYS A 405 1.06 -18.61 -16.55
N VAL A 406 -0.19 -18.77 -16.93
CA VAL A 406 -1.31 -18.96 -15.98
C VAL A 406 -1.07 -20.18 -15.10
N ALA A 407 -0.56 -21.29 -15.64
CA ALA A 407 -0.23 -22.48 -14.85
C ALA A 407 0.89 -22.23 -13.83
N ILE A 408 1.92 -21.47 -14.20
CA ILE A 408 3.00 -21.06 -13.29
C ILE A 408 2.43 -20.17 -12.17
N ASP A 409 1.63 -19.15 -12.51
CA ASP A 409 1.01 -18.23 -11.56
C ASP A 409 0.10 -18.96 -10.59
N LEU A 410 -0.67 -19.91 -11.10
CA LEU A 410 -1.57 -20.73 -10.31
C LEU A 410 -0.82 -21.58 -9.29
N THR A 411 0.24 -22.27 -9.72
CA THR A 411 1.09 -23.08 -8.83
C THR A 411 1.70 -22.22 -7.74
N PHE A 412 2.27 -21.07 -8.10
CA PHE A 412 2.80 -20.11 -7.14
C PHE A 412 1.72 -19.61 -6.18
N HIS A 413 0.54 -19.29 -6.70
CA HIS A 413 -0.57 -18.72 -5.92
C HIS A 413 -1.07 -19.68 -4.86
N LEU A 414 -1.28 -20.96 -5.21
CA LEU A 414 -1.68 -21.99 -4.26
C LEU A 414 -0.66 -22.17 -3.13
N TRP A 415 0.62 -22.22 -3.48
CA TRP A 415 1.70 -22.31 -2.51
C TRP A 415 1.77 -21.05 -1.63
N SER A 416 1.69 -19.88 -2.22
CA SER A 416 1.81 -18.59 -1.53
C SER A 416 0.64 -18.32 -0.56
N ILE A 417 -0.58 -18.75 -0.88
CA ILE A 417 -1.73 -18.65 0.03
C ILE A 417 -1.48 -19.44 1.32
N ALA A 418 -0.91 -20.64 1.21
CA ALA A 418 -0.58 -21.43 2.40
C ALA A 418 0.46 -20.74 3.30
N LEU A 419 1.47 -20.09 2.68
CA LEU A 419 2.46 -19.30 3.41
C LEU A 419 1.85 -18.03 4.03
N TYR A 420 1.02 -17.32 3.26
CA TYR A 420 0.33 -16.12 3.74
C TYR A 420 -0.52 -16.42 4.98
N ARG A 421 -1.31 -17.50 4.96
CA ARG A 421 -2.12 -17.93 6.11
C ARG A 421 -1.27 -18.23 7.35
N ARG A 422 -0.12 -18.87 7.19
CA ARG A 422 0.81 -19.13 8.31
C ARG A 422 1.38 -17.83 8.87
N TRP A 423 1.79 -16.93 7.99
CA TRP A 423 2.41 -15.67 8.35
C TRP A 423 1.46 -14.69 9.05
N THR A 424 0.24 -14.56 8.53
CA THR A 424 -0.76 -13.63 9.08
C THR A 424 -1.57 -14.21 10.23
N GLY A 425 -1.60 -15.54 10.36
CA GLY A 425 -2.50 -16.22 11.29
C GLY A 425 -3.95 -16.25 10.83
N GLN A 426 -4.26 -15.72 9.64
CA GLN A 426 -5.60 -15.70 9.08
C GLN A 426 -5.93 -17.03 8.37
N GLY A 427 -6.98 -17.75 8.87
CA GLY A 427 -7.33 -19.07 8.37
C GLY A 427 -8.29 -19.11 7.19
N ASP A 428 -9.35 -18.31 7.17
CA ASP A 428 -10.62 -18.77 6.64
C ASP A 428 -11.32 -17.88 5.61
N GLY A 429 -10.78 -17.13 4.82
CA GLY A 429 -11.45 -16.40 3.73
C GLY A 429 -10.90 -16.68 2.33
N LEU A 430 -9.82 -17.45 2.23
CA LEU A 430 -9.08 -17.69 0.98
C LEU A 430 -9.18 -19.17 0.58
N GLY A 431 -10.34 -19.58 0.04
CA GLY A 431 -10.53 -20.95 -0.46
C GLY A 431 -9.62 -21.26 -1.66
N ILE A 432 -9.17 -22.53 -1.76
CA ILE A 432 -8.35 -22.99 -2.92
C ILE A 432 -9.13 -22.89 -4.23
N GLY A 433 -10.37 -23.37 -4.24
CA GLY A 433 -11.23 -23.32 -5.45
C GLY A 433 -11.46 -21.89 -5.96
N PRO A 434 -11.93 -20.97 -5.12
CA PRO A 434 -12.04 -19.55 -5.50
C PRO A 434 -10.71 -18.93 -5.95
N ALA A 435 -9.56 -19.32 -5.36
CA ALA A 435 -8.25 -18.84 -5.77
C ALA A 435 -7.89 -19.28 -7.19
N LEU A 436 -8.18 -20.54 -7.53
CA LEU A 436 -7.98 -21.10 -8.87
C LEU A 436 -8.76 -20.30 -9.91
N ILE A 437 -10.06 -20.07 -9.66
CA ILE A 437 -10.93 -19.32 -10.55
C ILE A 437 -10.45 -17.86 -10.70
N ALA A 438 -10.08 -17.21 -9.59
CA ALA A 438 -9.56 -15.84 -9.63
C ALA A 438 -8.29 -15.74 -10.48
N SER A 439 -7.32 -16.63 -10.26
CA SER A 439 -6.03 -16.63 -10.98
C SER A 439 -6.19 -16.92 -12.47
N PHE A 440 -7.20 -17.72 -12.86
CA PHE A 440 -7.47 -17.99 -14.26
C PHE A 440 -8.11 -16.79 -14.99
N PHE A 441 -9.08 -16.13 -14.35
CA PHE A 441 -9.80 -15.03 -15.00
C PHE A 441 -9.08 -13.67 -14.86
N GLU A 442 -8.25 -13.47 -13.82
CA GLU A 442 -7.61 -12.20 -13.53
C GLU A 442 -6.83 -11.62 -14.73
N PRO A 443 -5.98 -12.37 -15.46
CA PRO A 443 -5.19 -11.83 -16.57
C PRO A 443 -6.04 -11.19 -17.69
N PHE A 444 -7.25 -11.71 -17.90
CA PHE A 444 -8.14 -11.29 -18.97
C PHE A 444 -9.19 -10.24 -18.55
N THR A 445 -9.29 -9.94 -17.25
CA THR A 445 -10.34 -9.08 -16.69
C THR A 445 -9.76 -8.03 -15.75
N PHE A 446 -9.57 -8.38 -14.50
CA PHE A 446 -9.20 -7.47 -13.43
C PHE A 446 -7.80 -6.87 -13.61
N GLN A 447 -6.85 -7.65 -14.12
CA GLN A 447 -5.51 -7.16 -14.43
C GLN A 447 -5.52 -6.11 -15.54
N LEU A 448 -6.38 -6.25 -16.56
CA LEU A 448 -6.51 -5.23 -17.60
C LEU A 448 -7.05 -3.91 -17.04
N LEU A 449 -8.03 -3.96 -16.13
CA LEU A 449 -8.52 -2.76 -15.42
C LEU A 449 -7.40 -2.11 -14.60
N ARG A 450 -6.59 -2.92 -13.91
CA ARG A 450 -5.43 -2.43 -13.16
C ARG A 450 -4.41 -1.74 -14.07
N HIS A 451 -4.10 -2.36 -15.21
CA HIS A 451 -3.18 -1.79 -16.18
C HIS A 451 -3.74 -0.51 -16.82
N ALA A 452 -5.03 -0.47 -17.13
CA ALA A 452 -5.67 0.74 -17.65
C ALA A 452 -5.62 1.90 -16.64
N GLY A 453 -5.92 1.62 -15.37
CA GLY A 453 -5.78 2.60 -14.29
C GLY A 453 -4.34 3.09 -14.11
N ALA A 454 -3.36 2.20 -14.22
CA ALA A 454 -1.93 2.53 -14.15
C ALA A 454 -1.48 3.38 -15.35
N ALA A 455 -1.89 3.03 -16.57
CA ALA A 455 -1.62 3.83 -17.77
C ALA A 455 -2.24 5.23 -17.66
N TRP A 456 -3.45 5.33 -17.08
CA TRP A 456 -4.05 6.62 -16.76
C TRP A 456 -3.23 7.41 -15.73
N GLY A 457 -2.56 6.72 -14.79
CA GLY A 457 -1.60 7.32 -13.85
C GLY A 457 -0.38 7.91 -14.58
N TRP A 458 0.15 7.23 -15.61
CA TRP A 458 1.20 7.76 -16.47
C TRP A 458 0.78 9.04 -17.18
N ILE A 459 -0.41 9.04 -17.78
CA ILE A 459 -0.96 10.23 -18.45
C ILE A 459 -1.09 11.40 -17.46
N ALA A 460 -1.62 11.13 -16.25
CA ALA A 460 -1.76 12.14 -15.22
C ALA A 460 -0.43 12.72 -14.78
N PHE A 461 0.59 11.90 -14.61
CA PHE A 461 1.96 12.34 -14.28
C PHE A 461 2.57 13.20 -15.39
N LEU A 462 2.51 12.75 -16.64
CA LEU A 462 3.08 13.47 -17.78
C LEU A 462 2.36 14.79 -18.08
N SER A 463 1.05 14.88 -17.78
CA SER A 463 0.25 16.11 -17.97
C SER A 463 0.33 17.09 -16.79
N GLY A 464 1.09 16.78 -15.74
CA GLY A 464 1.17 17.62 -14.54
C GLY A 464 -0.10 17.62 -13.67
N GLY A 465 -1.03 16.69 -13.92
CA GLY A 465 -2.31 16.57 -13.22
C GLY A 465 -2.20 15.90 -11.85
N GLY A 466 -1.80 16.66 -10.82
CA GLY A 466 -1.55 16.18 -9.45
C GLY A 466 -2.73 16.30 -8.47
N SER A 467 -3.99 16.33 -8.91
CA SER A 467 -5.12 16.53 -7.99
C SER A 467 -5.65 15.21 -7.38
N TRP A 468 -5.88 15.22 -6.06
CA TRP A 468 -6.66 14.22 -5.33
C TRP A 468 -8.08 14.16 -5.89
N GLY A 469 -8.50 13.02 -6.44
CA GLY A 469 -9.89 12.80 -6.84
C GLY A 469 -10.73 12.37 -5.62
N LYS A 470 -11.99 12.85 -5.53
CA LYS A 470 -12.94 12.38 -4.50
C LYS A 470 -13.19 10.89 -4.67
N GLN A 471 -12.88 10.09 -3.63
CA GLN A 471 -13.23 8.66 -3.55
C GLN A 471 -14.50 8.53 -2.71
N ARG A 472 -15.57 7.97 -3.27
CA ARG A 472 -16.81 7.71 -2.53
C ARG A 472 -16.67 6.34 -1.89
N ARG A 473 -16.69 6.27 -0.57
CA ARG A 473 -16.59 5.07 0.25
C ARG A 473 -18.01 4.52 0.47
N THR A 474 -18.20 3.21 0.32
CA THR A 474 -19.54 2.61 0.32
C THR A 474 -19.64 1.33 1.15
N ALA A 475 -18.52 0.66 1.46
CA ALA A 475 -18.59 -0.67 2.07
C ALA A 475 -19.01 -0.63 3.53
N LEU A 476 -18.52 0.34 4.29
CA LEU A 476 -18.87 0.51 5.72
C LEU A 476 -20.18 1.28 5.92
N ALA A 477 -20.60 2.11 4.95
CA ALA A 477 -21.85 2.84 5.00
C ALA A 477 -23.10 1.95 4.86
N ASP A 478 -22.97 0.80 4.18
CA ASP A 478 -24.07 -0.15 3.96
C ASP A 478 -24.21 -1.19 5.09
N ALA A 479 -23.36 -1.19 6.13
CA ALA A 479 -23.39 -2.15 7.23
C ALA A 479 -23.81 -1.46 8.54
N PRO A 480 -24.77 -2.04 9.31
CA PRO A 480 -25.13 -1.50 10.62
C PRO A 480 -23.91 -1.59 11.56
N PRO A 481 -23.60 -0.53 12.34
CA PRO A 481 -22.34 -0.37 13.09
C PRO A 481 -21.96 -1.55 14.00
N ARG A 482 -22.95 -2.23 14.60
CA ARG A 482 -22.72 -3.39 15.47
C ARG A 482 -22.45 -4.72 14.76
N GLN A 483 -22.84 -4.87 13.49
CA GLN A 483 -22.72 -6.17 12.79
C GLN A 483 -21.39 -6.35 12.06
N VAL A 484 -20.69 -5.27 11.70
CA VAL A 484 -19.38 -5.37 11.03
C VAL A 484 -18.32 -5.86 12.00
N ALA A 485 -18.28 -5.31 13.21
CA ALA A 485 -17.33 -5.75 14.24
C ALA A 485 -17.62 -7.20 14.72
N ALA A 486 -18.88 -7.60 14.82
CA ALA A 486 -19.26 -8.95 15.27
C ALA A 486 -19.05 -10.03 14.20
N ARG A 487 -19.39 -9.78 12.94
CA ARG A 487 -19.22 -10.77 11.86
C ARG A 487 -17.78 -11.01 11.46
N GLU A 488 -16.91 -9.99 11.50
CA GLU A 488 -15.49 -10.20 11.21
C GLU A 488 -14.73 -10.79 12.39
N ILE A 489 -15.18 -10.54 13.63
CA ILE A 489 -14.67 -11.21 14.83
C ILE A 489 -15.09 -12.69 14.84
N GLU A 490 -16.29 -13.05 14.38
CA GLU A 490 -16.74 -14.45 14.25
C GLU A 490 -16.03 -15.18 13.09
N THR A 491 -15.81 -14.55 11.92
CA THR A 491 -15.05 -15.17 10.83
C THR A 491 -13.55 -15.32 11.14
N VAL A 492 -13.04 -14.63 12.15
CA VAL A 492 -11.69 -14.82 12.68
C VAL A 492 -11.64 -15.92 13.77
N ARG A 493 -12.79 -16.27 14.37
CA ARG A 493 -12.89 -17.33 15.40
C ARG A 493 -13.35 -18.70 14.87
N SER A 494 -13.96 -18.77 13.70
CA SER A 494 -14.32 -20.00 13.01
C SER A 494 -13.28 -20.39 11.95
#